data_1fcdebc15f290bd1a33645c2c9b54d1a
#
_entry.id   1fcdebc15f290bd1a33645c2c9b54d1a
#
_cell.length_a   1.000
_cell.length_b   1.000
_cell.length_c   1.000
_cell.angle_alpha   90.00
_cell.angle_beta   90.00
_cell.angle_gamma   90.00
#
_symmetry.space_group_name_H-M   'P 1'
#
loop_
_entity.id
_entity.type
_entity.pdbx_description
1 polymer ?
#
loop_
_entity_poly.entity_id
_entity_poly.type
_entity_poly.pdbx_seq_one_letter_code
_entity_poly.pdbx_strand_id
1 'polypeptide(L)'
;LETNNTEEQAINEETTLNDPKAVLAALDRAKSDAKKFREQKEQLEIDLNSTSQKIAEFSGRLLHEKVLQKISAEGVKDPKRLLRFMDMNKLEFDENLEVVGFDDQFNKLKEDLPEIFDPKLRVGGQSDAGVKASVTTYNRLI
;
A
#
# COMPACT_ATOMS: atom_id res chain seq x y z
N LEU A 1 45.30 -17.67 12.25
CA LEU A 1 44.62 -18.98 11.97
C LEU A 1 43.84 -19.00 10.65
N GLU A 2 43.66 -17.85 9.95
CA GLU A 2 42.93 -17.80 8.67
C GLU A 2 43.81 -17.90 7.42
N THR A 3 45.14 -17.84 7.57
CA THR A 3 46.07 -17.91 6.44
C THR A 3 46.34 -19.30 5.90
N ASN A 4 46.18 -20.34 6.71
CA ASN A 4 46.45 -21.72 6.29
C ASN A 4 45.40 -22.33 5.33
N ASN A 5 44.16 -21.80 5.34
CA ASN A 5 43.12 -22.36 4.52
C ASN A 5 43.18 -21.90 3.06
N THR A 6 43.76 -20.72 2.83
CA THR A 6 43.90 -20.18 1.48
C THR A 6 45.06 -20.80 0.71
N GLU A 7 46.16 -21.11 1.41
CA GLU A 7 47.31 -21.79 0.82
C GLU A 7 47.05 -23.28 0.51
N GLU A 8 46.27 -24.01 1.36
CA GLU A 8 45.85 -25.38 1.06
C GLU A 8 44.88 -25.44 -0.10
N GLN A 9 44.02 -24.48 -0.27
CA GLN A 9 43.13 -24.40 -1.43
C GLN A 9 43.89 -24.08 -2.72
N ALA A 10 44.85 -23.19 -2.70
CA ALA A 10 45.71 -22.89 -3.83
C ALA A 10 46.58 -24.08 -4.28
N ILE A 11 47.17 -24.84 -3.32
CA ILE A 11 47.96 -26.03 -3.60
C ILE A 11 47.08 -27.15 -4.21
N ASN A 12 45.84 -27.30 -3.76
CA ASN A 12 44.90 -28.26 -4.34
C ASN A 12 44.45 -27.86 -5.76
N GLU A 13 44.32 -26.59 -6.04
CA GLU A 13 43.99 -26.10 -7.38
C GLU A 13 45.13 -26.32 -8.38
N GLU A 14 46.38 -26.10 -7.98
CA GLU A 14 47.55 -26.32 -8.82
C GLU A 14 47.82 -27.77 -9.16
N THR A 15 47.59 -28.71 -8.21
CA THR A 15 47.72 -30.15 -8.44
C THR A 15 46.58 -30.73 -9.30
N THR A 16 45.38 -30.16 -9.27
CA THR A 16 44.25 -30.60 -10.09
C THR A 16 44.33 -30.13 -11.53
N LEU A 17 45.06 -29.07 -11.84
CA LEU A 17 45.24 -28.55 -13.19
C LEU A 17 46.07 -29.52 -14.09
N ASN A 18 46.83 -30.41 -13.52
CA ASN A 18 47.68 -31.40 -14.25
C ASN A 18 46.96 -32.73 -14.57
N ASP A 19 45.77 -32.97 -14.01
CA ASP A 19 44.97 -34.16 -14.31
C ASP A 19 43.75 -33.78 -15.16
N PRO A 20 43.65 -34.21 -16.43
CA PRO A 20 42.53 -33.89 -17.29
C PRO A 20 41.17 -34.34 -16.74
N LYS A 21 41.11 -35.44 -16.00
CA LYS A 21 39.89 -35.93 -15.38
C LYS A 21 39.43 -35.05 -14.23
N ALA A 22 40.39 -34.60 -13.42
CA ALA A 22 40.10 -33.67 -12.33
C ALA A 22 39.61 -32.32 -12.83
N VAL A 23 40.20 -31.83 -13.93
CA VAL A 23 39.76 -30.58 -14.58
C VAL A 23 38.33 -30.68 -15.13
N LEU A 24 38.03 -31.82 -15.80
CA LEU A 24 36.66 -32.07 -16.31
C LEU A 24 35.66 -32.15 -15.16
N ALA A 25 35.96 -32.87 -14.10
CA ALA A 25 35.11 -32.97 -12.92
C ALA A 25 34.89 -31.58 -12.26
N ALA A 26 35.93 -30.75 -12.15
CA ALA A 26 35.82 -29.39 -11.62
C ALA A 26 34.97 -28.50 -12.52
N LEU A 27 35.11 -28.63 -13.84
CA LEU A 27 34.30 -27.90 -14.82
C LEU A 27 32.81 -28.29 -14.73
N ASP A 28 32.51 -29.57 -14.60
CA ASP A 28 31.12 -30.04 -14.47
C ASP A 28 30.49 -29.59 -13.16
N ARG A 29 31.25 -29.56 -12.06
CA ARG A 29 30.80 -28.97 -10.78
C ARG A 29 30.53 -27.47 -10.93
N ALA A 30 31.46 -26.73 -11.53
CA ALA A 30 31.29 -25.29 -11.75
C ALA A 30 30.06 -24.98 -12.59
N LYS A 31 29.82 -25.75 -13.66
CA LYS A 31 28.60 -25.64 -14.48
C LYS A 31 27.34 -25.95 -13.69
N SER A 32 27.35 -26.99 -12.89
CA SER A 32 26.24 -27.39 -12.03
C SER A 32 25.96 -26.30 -10.99
N ASP A 33 26.98 -25.77 -10.35
CA ASP A 33 26.85 -24.72 -9.36
C ASP A 33 26.38 -23.41 -9.99
N ALA A 34 26.91 -23.06 -11.16
CA ALA A 34 26.47 -21.89 -11.92
C ALA A 34 24.96 -21.99 -12.27
N LYS A 35 24.49 -23.19 -12.65
CA LYS A 35 23.08 -23.43 -12.92
C LYS A 35 22.24 -23.26 -11.66
N LYS A 36 22.65 -23.85 -10.54
CA LYS A 36 21.96 -23.73 -9.26
C LYS A 36 21.87 -22.26 -8.81
N PHE A 37 22.97 -21.50 -8.92
CA PHE A 37 22.99 -20.09 -8.55
C PHE A 37 22.09 -19.23 -9.44
N ARG A 38 21.98 -19.54 -10.72
CA ARG A 38 21.03 -18.86 -11.60
C ARG A 38 19.59 -19.15 -11.20
N GLU A 39 19.26 -20.41 -10.93
CA GLU A 39 17.94 -20.82 -10.48
C GLU A 39 17.58 -20.18 -9.13
N GLN A 40 18.53 -20.14 -8.20
CA GLN A 40 18.34 -19.46 -6.91
C GLN A 40 18.14 -17.96 -7.07
N LYS A 41 18.94 -17.31 -7.93
CA LYS A 41 18.80 -15.88 -8.22
C LYS A 41 17.42 -15.57 -8.80
N GLU A 42 17.00 -16.34 -9.80
CA GLU A 42 15.68 -16.18 -10.42
C GLU A 42 14.55 -16.36 -9.40
N GLN A 43 14.66 -17.38 -8.55
CA GLN A 43 13.67 -17.61 -7.49
C GLN A 43 13.63 -16.45 -6.49
N LEU A 44 14.78 -15.96 -6.06
CA LEU A 44 14.86 -14.81 -5.17
C LEU A 44 14.29 -13.52 -5.80
N GLU A 45 14.50 -13.30 -7.08
CA GLU A 45 13.92 -12.17 -7.80
C GLU A 45 12.39 -12.27 -7.86
N ILE A 46 11.85 -13.46 -8.10
CA ILE A 46 10.40 -13.73 -8.08
C ILE A 46 9.83 -13.49 -6.68
N ASP A 47 10.49 -14.03 -5.66
CA ASP A 47 10.05 -13.90 -4.26
C ASP A 47 10.10 -12.44 -3.80
N LEU A 48 11.15 -11.72 -4.17
CA LEU A 48 11.29 -10.29 -3.87
C LEU A 48 10.17 -9.47 -4.51
N ASN A 49 9.89 -9.72 -5.79
CA ASN A 49 8.83 -9.02 -6.51
C ASN A 49 7.44 -9.33 -5.90
N SER A 50 7.16 -10.60 -5.63
CA SER A 50 5.93 -11.04 -4.98
C SER A 50 5.75 -10.40 -3.59
N THR A 51 6.82 -10.37 -2.80
CA THR A 51 6.80 -9.77 -1.46
C THR A 51 6.60 -8.26 -1.54
N SER A 52 7.26 -7.59 -2.47
CA SER A 52 7.11 -6.15 -2.70
C SER A 52 5.67 -5.78 -3.06
N GLN A 53 5.04 -6.57 -3.94
CA GLN A 53 3.62 -6.37 -4.30
C GLN A 53 2.70 -6.55 -3.09
N LYS A 54 2.90 -7.59 -2.29
CA LYS A 54 2.11 -7.82 -1.06
C LYS A 54 2.26 -6.68 -0.06
N ILE A 55 3.48 -6.17 0.11
CA ILE A 55 3.74 -5.01 0.99
C ILE A 55 3.01 -3.77 0.48
N ALA A 56 3.04 -3.50 -0.83
CA ALA A 56 2.33 -2.37 -1.43
C ALA A 56 0.82 -2.48 -1.24
N GLU A 57 0.23 -3.65 -1.48
CA GLU A 57 -1.19 -3.90 -1.25
C GLU A 57 -1.57 -3.74 0.23
N PHE A 58 -0.79 -4.30 1.13
CA PHE A 58 -1.03 -4.20 2.56
C PHE A 58 -0.93 -2.75 3.05
N SER A 59 0.10 -2.04 2.61
CA SER A 59 0.28 -0.63 2.92
C SER A 59 -0.89 0.22 2.42
N GLY A 60 -1.38 -0.03 1.21
CA GLY A 60 -2.54 0.66 0.66
C GLY A 60 -3.82 0.41 1.46
N ARG A 61 -4.07 -0.83 1.87
CA ARG A 61 -5.22 -1.17 2.73
C ARG A 61 -5.12 -0.53 4.11
N LEU A 62 -3.93 -0.58 4.71
CA LEU A 62 -3.70 0.01 6.02
C LEU A 62 -3.88 1.54 5.98
N LEU A 63 -3.38 2.20 4.93
CA LEU A 63 -3.57 3.64 4.74
C LEU A 63 -5.05 3.99 4.63
N HIS A 64 -5.79 3.25 3.82
CA HIS A 64 -7.23 3.44 3.64
C HIS A 64 -7.99 3.31 4.97
N GLU A 65 -7.66 2.29 5.76
CA GLU A 65 -8.29 2.04 7.06
C GLU A 65 -7.95 3.13 8.08
N LYS A 66 -6.67 3.54 8.14
CA LYS A 66 -6.22 4.62 9.03
C LYS A 66 -6.88 5.96 8.69
N VAL A 67 -7.01 6.29 7.41
CA VAL A 67 -7.71 7.49 6.97
C VAL A 67 -9.17 7.43 7.36
N LEU A 68 -9.83 6.28 7.17
CA LEU A 68 -11.22 6.08 7.58
C LEU A 68 -11.41 6.27 9.09
N GLN A 69 -10.49 5.75 9.90
CA GLN A 69 -10.49 5.94 11.35
C GLN A 69 -10.32 7.41 11.73
N LYS A 70 -9.40 8.14 11.08
CA LYS A 70 -9.21 9.58 11.33
C LYS A 70 -10.47 10.38 10.98
N ILE A 71 -11.09 10.11 9.84
CA ILE A 71 -12.35 10.76 9.45
C ILE A 71 -13.44 10.48 10.48
N SER A 72 -13.55 9.25 10.96
CA SER A 72 -14.53 8.87 11.97
C SER A 72 -14.28 9.56 13.32
N ALA A 73 -13.02 9.74 13.69
CA ALA A 73 -12.63 10.44 14.92
C ALA A 73 -13.03 11.94 14.88
N GLU A 74 -13.07 12.54 13.68
CA GLU A 74 -13.54 13.91 13.48
C GLU A 74 -15.08 14.08 13.55
N GLY A 75 -15.80 13.01 13.82
CA GLY A 75 -17.24 13.03 14.03
C GLY A 75 -18.06 13.10 12.74
N VAL A 76 -17.47 12.78 11.60
CA VAL A 76 -18.17 12.73 10.31
C VAL A 76 -19.17 11.58 10.30
N LYS A 77 -20.41 11.83 9.95
CA LYS A 77 -21.49 10.83 9.96
C LYS A 77 -21.30 9.72 8.92
N ASP A 78 -20.76 10.07 7.76
CA ASP A 78 -20.48 9.12 6.69
C ASP A 78 -19.02 9.22 6.24
N PRO A 79 -18.12 8.54 6.98
CA PRO A 79 -16.69 8.56 6.68
C PRO A 79 -16.34 8.01 5.31
N LYS A 80 -17.07 6.99 4.85
CA LYS A 80 -16.85 6.36 3.55
C LYS A 80 -17.19 7.29 2.39
N ARG A 81 -18.19 8.13 2.58
CA ARG A 81 -18.56 9.15 1.58
C ARG A 81 -17.48 10.20 1.46
N LEU A 82 -16.97 10.71 2.58
CA LEU A 82 -15.91 11.71 2.59
C LEU A 82 -14.62 11.16 1.97
N LEU A 83 -14.29 9.91 2.27
CA LEU A 83 -13.10 9.25 1.75
C LEU A 83 -13.03 9.25 0.21
N ARG A 84 -14.18 9.22 -0.48
CA ARG A 84 -14.25 9.27 -1.95
C ARG A 84 -13.76 10.60 -2.54
N PHE A 85 -13.77 11.65 -1.76
CA PHE A 85 -13.30 12.98 -2.17
C PHE A 85 -11.84 13.23 -1.79
N MET A 86 -11.23 12.32 -1.04
CA MET A 86 -9.82 12.40 -0.66
C MET A 86 -8.92 11.77 -1.71
N ASP A 87 -7.81 12.41 -2.00
CA ASP A 87 -6.78 11.89 -2.90
C ASP A 87 -5.80 11.01 -2.10
N MET A 88 -6.02 9.71 -2.18
CA MET A 88 -5.18 8.73 -1.47
C MET A 88 -3.72 8.75 -1.93
N ASN A 89 -3.44 9.21 -3.16
CA ASN A 89 -2.07 9.28 -3.68
C ASN A 89 -1.21 10.38 -3.03
N LYS A 90 -1.86 11.33 -2.37
CA LYS A 90 -1.20 12.42 -1.62
C LYS A 90 -1.09 12.14 -0.13
N LEU A 91 -1.55 10.97 0.29
CA LEU A 91 -1.48 10.52 1.67
C LEU A 91 -0.38 9.47 1.80
N GLU A 92 0.49 9.65 2.77
CA GLU A 92 1.61 8.76 3.03
C GLU A 92 1.69 8.45 4.52
N PHE A 93 2.43 7.39 4.85
CA PHE A 93 2.80 7.11 6.23
C PHE A 93 4.14 7.76 6.56
N ASP A 94 4.22 8.31 7.75
CA ASP A 94 5.50 8.68 8.36
C ASP A 94 6.18 7.46 9.02
N GLU A 95 7.32 7.70 9.65
CA GLU A 95 8.09 6.67 10.35
C GLU A 95 7.32 6.03 11.52
N ASN A 96 6.30 6.73 12.06
CA ASN A 96 5.45 6.26 13.15
C ASN A 96 4.13 5.62 12.68
N LEU A 97 3.97 5.40 11.39
CA LEU A 97 2.74 4.94 10.75
C LEU A 97 1.55 5.89 10.94
N GLU A 98 1.84 7.17 11.12
CA GLU A 98 0.82 8.22 11.09
C GLU A 98 0.61 8.73 9.67
N VAL A 99 -0.63 9.09 9.36
CA VAL A 99 -1.00 9.56 8.02
C VAL A 99 -0.62 11.02 7.86
N VAL A 100 0.26 11.30 6.93
CA VAL A 100 0.68 12.66 6.52
C VAL A 100 -0.18 13.13 5.35
N GLY A 101 -0.50 14.42 5.32
CA GLY A 101 -1.32 15.05 4.27
C GLY A 101 -2.82 14.99 4.52
N PHE A 102 -3.26 14.28 5.56
CA PHE A 102 -4.67 14.16 5.92
C PHE A 102 -5.29 15.50 6.30
N ASP A 103 -4.68 16.24 7.20
CA ASP A 103 -5.24 17.47 7.76
C ASP A 103 -5.45 18.53 6.69
N ASP A 104 -4.52 18.69 5.76
CA ASP A 104 -4.61 19.63 4.65
C ASP A 104 -5.80 19.32 3.74
N GLN A 105 -5.96 18.05 3.35
CA GLN A 105 -7.07 17.62 2.52
C GLN A 105 -8.39 17.68 3.27
N PHE A 106 -8.41 17.30 4.53
CA PHE A 106 -9.61 17.33 5.36
C PHE A 106 -10.15 18.75 5.56
N ASN A 107 -9.27 19.70 5.88
CA ASN A 107 -9.64 21.10 6.06
C ASN A 107 -10.17 21.70 4.76
N LYS A 108 -9.51 21.40 3.63
CA LYS A 108 -9.97 21.83 2.32
C LYS A 108 -11.35 21.27 1.97
N LEU A 109 -11.58 19.99 2.23
CA LEU A 109 -12.89 19.37 2.00
C LEU A 109 -13.97 19.96 2.91
N LYS A 110 -13.62 20.34 4.13
CA LYS A 110 -14.53 21.00 5.06
C LYS A 110 -14.96 22.39 4.58
N GLU A 111 -14.08 23.11 3.89
CA GLU A 111 -14.38 24.37 3.25
C GLU A 111 -15.19 24.21 1.96
N ASP A 112 -14.81 23.24 1.12
CA ASP A 112 -15.42 23.02 -0.19
C ASP A 112 -16.79 22.31 -0.12
N LEU A 113 -16.98 21.44 0.86
CA LEU A 113 -18.16 20.56 0.99
C LEU A 113 -18.73 20.58 2.42
N PRO A 114 -19.16 21.73 2.95
CA PRO A 114 -19.67 21.83 4.32
C PRO A 114 -20.90 20.96 4.58
N GLU A 115 -21.67 20.64 3.55
CA GLU A 115 -22.86 19.79 3.65
C GLU A 115 -22.58 18.34 4.03
N ILE A 116 -21.34 17.85 3.82
CA ILE A 116 -20.95 16.49 4.23
C ILE A 116 -20.72 16.46 5.73
N PHE A 117 -20.25 17.56 6.30
CA PHE A 117 -19.96 17.69 7.72
C PHE A 117 -21.19 18.09 8.54
N ASP A 118 -22.04 18.96 8.00
CA ASP A 118 -23.31 19.35 8.62
C ASP A 118 -24.49 19.05 7.68
N PRO A 119 -25.21 17.94 7.92
CA PRO A 119 -26.36 17.58 7.09
C PRO A 119 -27.53 18.55 7.17
N LYS A 120 -27.49 19.54 8.05
CA LYS A 120 -28.48 20.63 8.12
C LYS A 120 -28.25 21.72 7.09
N LEU A 121 -27.01 21.84 6.57
CA LEU A 121 -26.64 22.76 5.51
C LEU A 121 -26.81 22.14 4.12
N ARG A 122 -28.00 21.63 3.82
CA ARG A 122 -28.31 21.24 2.45
C ARG A 122 -28.57 22.50 1.63
N VAL A 123 -27.55 22.93 0.89
CA VAL A 123 -27.69 23.97 -0.10
C VAL A 123 -28.60 23.47 -1.22
N GLY A 124 -29.79 23.96 -1.30
CA GLY A 124 -30.76 23.59 -2.33
C GLY A 124 -31.88 22.65 -1.89
N GLY A 125 -32.05 22.42 -0.62
CA GLY A 125 -33.25 21.81 -0.06
C GLY A 125 -34.42 22.81 -0.18
N GLN A 126 -34.81 23.05 -1.41
CA GLN A 126 -36.00 23.84 -1.69
C GLN A 126 -37.20 23.02 -1.28
N SER A 127 -37.70 23.38 -0.12
CA SER A 127 -39.09 23.76 0.02
C SER A 127 -40.10 22.68 -0.33
N ASP A 128 -40.26 21.76 0.53
CA ASP A 128 -41.56 21.12 0.71
C ASP A 128 -42.51 22.01 1.54
N ALA A 129 -42.15 23.25 1.77
CA ALA A 129 -42.99 24.20 2.49
C ALA A 129 -44.23 24.62 1.69
N GLY A 130 -44.22 24.42 0.38
CA GLY A 130 -45.34 24.74 -0.48
C GLY A 130 -46.49 23.71 -0.48
N VAL A 131 -46.19 22.48 -0.12
CA VAL A 131 -47.22 21.40 -0.18
C VAL A 131 -48.05 21.32 1.09
N LYS A 132 -47.59 21.84 2.20
CA LYS A 132 -48.36 21.83 3.46
C LYS A 132 -49.48 22.87 3.55
N ALA A 133 -49.47 23.88 2.72
CA ALA A 133 -50.50 24.90 2.74
C ALA A 133 -51.82 24.50 2.00
N SER A 134 -51.76 23.54 1.11
CA SER A 134 -52.91 23.14 0.33
C SER A 134 -53.82 22.11 1.03
N VAL A 135 -53.36 21.44 2.04
CA VAL A 135 -54.13 20.42 2.74
C VAL A 135 -55.13 21.04 3.77
N THR A 136 -54.84 22.20 4.23
CA THR A 136 -55.68 22.85 5.28
C THR A 136 -56.95 23.51 4.72
N THR A 137 -57.05 23.68 3.41
CA THR A 137 -58.19 24.36 2.78
C THR A 137 -59.33 23.40 2.44
N TYR A 138 -59.07 22.12 2.42
CA TYR A 138 -60.10 21.10 2.05
C TYR A 138 -61.09 20.79 3.18
N ASN A 139 -60.72 21.02 4.43
CA ASN A 139 -61.58 20.68 5.55
C ASN A 139 -62.58 21.81 5.94
N ARG A 140 -62.66 22.88 5.17
CA ARG A 140 -63.55 23.97 5.50
C ARG A 140 -64.82 24.07 4.64
N LEU A 141 -64.98 23.14 3.72
CA LEU A 141 -66.13 23.14 2.79
C LEU A 141 -67.13 22.03 3.05
N ILE A 142 -67.02 21.43 4.20
CA ILE A 142 -68.01 20.48 4.70
C ILE A 142 -68.59 21.09 5.99
#